data_bb298b7545995412c8a316c4bbd45d88
#
_entry.id   bb298b7545995412c8a316c4bbd45d88
#
_cell.length_a   1.000
_cell.length_b   1.000
_cell.length_c   1.000
_cell.angle_alpha   90.00
_cell.angle_beta   90.00
_cell.angle_gamma   90.00
#
_symmetry.space_group_name_H-M   'P 1'
#
loop_
_entity.id
_entity.type
_entity.pdbx_description
1 polymer ?
#
loop_
_entity_poly.entity_id
_entity_poly.type
_entity_poly.pdbx_seq_one_letter_code
_entity_poly.pdbx_strand_id
1 'polypeptide(L)'
;MSVEDSDSALKLNLLDNGVDFILKGIDELFDSDHVLREYSTATDITISSYKYGVLHLFSGFLLLLKERLSRHLSELIFKGKVNEVRQKISSGKTPNTIDFDEALERLEIAPILIQKYELHKDHNNYNKSF
;
A
#
# COMPACT_ATOMS: atom_id res chain seq x y z
N MET A 1 -14.53 2.66 -19.36
CA MET A 1 -14.37 2.68 -17.90
C MET A 1 -14.03 4.07 -17.43
N SER A 2 -14.77 4.60 -16.47
CA SER A 2 -14.45 5.90 -15.91
C SER A 2 -13.23 5.82 -15.00
N VAL A 3 -12.58 6.95 -14.75
CA VAL A 3 -11.42 7.02 -13.82
C VAL A 3 -11.86 6.63 -12.41
N GLU A 4 -13.09 6.96 -12.02
CA GLU A 4 -13.65 6.59 -10.71
C GLU A 4 -13.77 5.08 -10.52
N ASP A 5 -14.19 4.35 -11.56
CA ASP A 5 -14.30 2.88 -11.51
C ASP A 5 -12.93 2.22 -11.38
N SER A 6 -11.91 2.78 -12.05
CA SER A 6 -10.54 2.28 -11.94
C SER A 6 -9.96 2.48 -10.55
N ASP A 7 -10.19 3.64 -9.92
CA ASP A 7 -9.74 3.93 -8.56
C ASP A 7 -10.45 3.03 -7.53
N SER A 8 -11.75 2.80 -7.70
CA SER A 8 -12.53 1.91 -6.81
C SER A 8 -12.03 0.47 -6.92
N ALA A 9 -11.76 -0.02 -8.14
CA ALA A 9 -11.21 -1.35 -8.36
C ALA A 9 -9.83 -1.51 -7.73
N LEU A 10 -8.95 -0.50 -7.85
CA LEU A 10 -7.62 -0.51 -7.23
C LEU A 10 -7.72 -0.60 -5.71
N LYS A 11 -8.59 0.18 -5.08
CA LYS A 11 -8.79 0.19 -3.63
C LYS A 11 -9.29 -1.15 -3.11
N LEU A 12 -10.25 -1.76 -3.80
CA LEU A 12 -10.74 -3.09 -3.46
C LEU A 12 -9.64 -4.13 -3.53
N ASN A 13 -8.82 -4.10 -4.58
CA ASN A 13 -7.72 -5.05 -4.74
C ASN A 13 -6.66 -4.90 -3.65
N LEU A 14 -6.32 -3.67 -3.26
CA LEU A 14 -5.35 -3.44 -2.17
C LEU A 14 -5.89 -3.94 -0.83
N LEU A 15 -7.16 -3.66 -0.53
CA LEU A 15 -7.80 -4.08 0.71
C LEU A 15 -7.93 -5.61 0.77
N ASP A 16 -8.51 -6.22 -0.25
CA ASP A 16 -8.73 -7.66 -0.30
C ASP A 16 -7.42 -8.44 -0.22
N ASN A 17 -6.44 -8.05 -1.00
CA ASN A 17 -5.13 -8.70 -1.01
C ASN A 17 -4.39 -8.47 0.31
N GLY A 18 -4.48 -7.29 0.89
CA GLY A 18 -3.88 -6.98 2.18
C GLY A 18 -4.44 -7.85 3.30
N VAL A 19 -5.75 -7.97 3.38
CA VAL A 19 -6.42 -8.83 4.38
C VAL A 19 -6.06 -10.29 4.14
N ASP A 20 -6.08 -10.75 2.91
CA ASP A 20 -5.74 -12.12 2.55
C ASP A 20 -4.32 -12.50 2.96
N PHE A 21 -3.34 -11.63 2.70
CA PHE A 21 -1.96 -11.85 3.13
C PHE A 21 -1.82 -11.88 4.65
N ILE A 22 -2.53 -11.01 5.36
CA ILE A 22 -2.50 -10.99 6.84
C ILE A 22 -3.06 -12.29 7.41
N LEU A 23 -4.21 -12.74 6.93
CA LEU A 23 -4.82 -13.99 7.37
C LEU A 23 -3.91 -15.19 7.09
N LYS A 24 -3.31 -15.22 5.91
CA LYS A 24 -2.37 -16.27 5.52
C LYS A 24 -1.12 -16.27 6.40
N GLY A 25 -0.58 -15.08 6.69
CA GLY A 25 0.57 -14.93 7.58
C GLY A 25 0.27 -15.39 8.99
N ILE A 26 -0.90 -15.06 9.53
CA ILE A 26 -1.34 -15.49 10.86
C ILE A 26 -1.44 -17.02 10.91
N ASP A 27 -2.06 -17.65 9.92
CA ASP A 27 -2.19 -19.10 9.85
C ASP A 27 -0.82 -19.79 9.81
N GLU A 28 0.11 -19.30 9.01
CA GLU A 28 1.45 -19.86 8.89
C GLU A 28 2.24 -19.73 10.20
N LEU A 29 2.15 -18.58 10.88
CA LEU A 29 2.79 -18.37 12.18
C LEU A 29 2.18 -19.24 13.26
N PHE A 30 0.86 -19.38 13.26
CA PHE A 30 0.15 -20.21 14.21
C PHE A 30 0.54 -21.69 14.06
N ASP A 31 0.58 -22.20 12.83
CA ASP A 31 0.98 -23.58 12.54
C ASP A 31 2.44 -23.82 12.94
N SER A 32 3.33 -22.87 12.64
CA SER A 32 4.75 -22.95 13.03
C SER A 32 4.93 -23.00 14.54
N ASP A 33 4.22 -22.14 15.27
CA ASP A 33 4.26 -22.11 16.73
C ASP A 33 3.72 -23.41 17.35
N HIS A 34 2.64 -23.95 16.82
CA HIS A 34 2.06 -25.21 17.24
C HIS A 34 3.05 -26.38 17.08
N VAL A 35 3.71 -26.48 15.94
CA VAL A 35 4.72 -27.51 15.68
C VAL A 35 5.91 -27.38 16.64
N LEU A 36 6.41 -26.18 16.87
CA LEU A 36 7.51 -25.94 17.81
C LEU A 36 7.16 -26.31 19.23
N ARG A 37 5.95 -26.03 19.69
CA ARG A 37 5.48 -26.38 21.04
C ARG A 37 5.31 -27.88 21.23
N GLU A 38 4.79 -28.57 20.21
CA GLU A 38 4.48 -29.99 20.29
C GLU A 38 5.72 -30.87 20.16
N TYR A 39 6.64 -30.51 19.25
CA TYR A 39 7.80 -31.34 18.92
C TYR A 39 9.12 -30.84 19.49
N SER A 40 9.15 -29.69 20.11
CA SER A 40 10.34 -29.09 20.77
C SER A 40 11.59 -28.95 19.87
N THR A 41 11.47 -29.20 18.57
CA THR A 41 12.55 -29.07 17.59
C THR A 41 12.10 -28.29 16.38
N ALA A 42 12.91 -27.29 16.00
CA ALA A 42 12.67 -26.55 14.78
C ALA A 42 13.19 -27.37 13.58
N THR A 43 12.30 -27.69 12.65
CA THR A 43 12.66 -28.28 11.38
C THR A 43 12.86 -27.18 10.33
N ASP A 44 13.56 -27.49 9.22
CA ASP A 44 13.73 -26.56 8.10
C ASP A 44 12.36 -26.10 7.55
N ILE A 45 11.38 -27.00 7.51
CA ILE A 45 10.02 -26.70 7.06
C ILE A 45 9.35 -25.70 8.00
N THR A 46 9.49 -25.87 9.32
CA THR A 46 8.93 -24.98 10.33
C THR A 46 9.54 -23.58 10.25
N ILE A 47 10.87 -23.52 10.09
CA ILE A 47 11.59 -22.24 9.93
C ILE A 47 11.13 -21.54 8.65
N SER A 48 10.98 -22.26 7.55
CA SER A 48 10.47 -21.71 6.29
C SER A 48 9.06 -21.16 6.44
N SER A 49 8.15 -21.91 7.08
CA SER A 49 6.78 -21.47 7.34
C SER A 49 6.74 -20.21 8.19
N TYR A 50 7.61 -20.12 9.21
CA TYR A 50 7.73 -18.93 10.03
C TYR A 50 8.17 -17.71 9.22
N LYS A 51 9.18 -17.87 8.36
CA LYS A 51 9.65 -16.81 7.48
C LYS A 51 8.56 -16.34 6.51
N TYR A 52 7.84 -17.26 5.88
CA TYR A 52 6.73 -16.93 4.98
C TYR A 52 5.59 -16.25 5.72
N GLY A 53 5.30 -16.67 6.94
CA GLY A 53 4.29 -16.02 7.78
C GLY A 53 4.63 -14.55 8.04
N VAL A 54 5.87 -14.27 8.42
CA VAL A 54 6.36 -12.90 8.63
C VAL A 54 6.29 -12.08 7.36
N LEU A 55 6.74 -12.66 6.22
CA LEU A 55 6.70 -11.97 4.92
C LEU A 55 5.27 -11.66 4.48
N HIS A 56 4.34 -12.60 4.67
CA HIS A 56 2.94 -12.39 4.33
C HIS A 56 2.31 -11.29 5.19
N LEU A 57 2.59 -11.28 6.51
CA LEU A 57 2.12 -10.20 7.38
C LEU A 57 2.66 -8.85 6.93
N PHE A 58 3.96 -8.77 6.68
CA PHE A 58 4.60 -7.54 6.23
C PHE A 58 3.99 -7.04 4.92
N SER A 59 3.83 -7.93 3.95
CA SER A 59 3.22 -7.62 2.66
C SER A 59 1.77 -7.15 2.81
N GLY A 60 1.00 -7.82 3.68
CA GLY A 60 -0.37 -7.45 3.96
C GLY A 60 -0.48 -6.06 4.59
N PHE A 61 0.34 -5.76 5.58
CA PHE A 61 0.38 -4.43 6.18
C PHE A 61 0.75 -3.36 5.17
N LEU A 62 1.72 -3.62 4.31
CA LEU A 62 2.11 -2.67 3.26
C LEU A 62 0.95 -2.37 2.31
N LEU A 63 0.20 -3.40 1.89
CA LEU A 63 -0.96 -3.22 1.02
C LEU A 63 -2.06 -2.41 1.72
N LEU A 64 -2.30 -2.63 3.02
CA LEU A 64 -3.26 -1.85 3.79
C LEU A 64 -2.82 -0.39 3.96
N LEU A 65 -1.53 -0.15 4.17
CA LEU A 65 -0.99 1.22 4.21
C LEU A 65 -1.19 1.93 2.87
N LYS A 66 -0.92 1.25 1.77
CA LYS A 66 -1.16 1.79 0.42
C LYS A 66 -2.64 2.05 0.17
N GLU A 67 -3.50 1.14 0.60
CA GLU A 67 -4.95 1.33 0.49
C GLU A 67 -5.39 2.57 1.25
N ARG A 68 -4.89 2.76 2.46
CA ARG A 68 -5.20 3.94 3.27
C ARG A 68 -4.72 5.23 2.59
N LEU A 69 -3.51 5.23 2.05
CA LEU A 69 -2.98 6.37 1.29
C LEU A 69 -3.83 6.66 0.04
N SER A 70 -4.25 5.62 -0.67
CA SER A 70 -5.06 5.76 -1.88
C SER A 70 -6.43 6.39 -1.63
N ARG A 71 -6.94 6.32 -0.40
CA ARG A 71 -8.18 7.00 -0.01
C ARG A 71 -8.02 8.52 0.00
N HIS A 72 -6.82 9.02 0.25
CA HIS A 72 -6.53 10.44 0.16
C HIS A 72 -6.29 10.85 -1.29
N LEU A 73 -5.29 10.26 -1.93
CA LEU A 73 -4.97 10.41 -3.36
C LEU A 73 -4.35 9.12 -3.87
N SER A 74 -4.84 8.60 -4.98
CA SER A 74 -4.34 7.35 -5.57
C SER A 74 -2.86 7.46 -5.99
N GLU A 75 -2.39 8.63 -6.34
CA GLU A 75 -0.99 8.85 -6.74
C GLU A 75 0.00 8.71 -5.57
N LEU A 76 -0.47 8.78 -4.32
CA LEU A 76 0.40 8.69 -3.14
C LEU A 76 1.04 7.32 -2.93
N ILE A 77 0.54 6.28 -3.58
CA ILE A 77 1.13 4.93 -3.48
C ILE A 77 2.32 4.74 -4.43
N PHE A 78 2.59 5.71 -5.28
CA PHE A 78 3.67 5.65 -6.26
C PHE A 78 4.83 6.58 -5.88
N LYS A 79 6.04 6.21 -6.30
CA LYS A 79 7.23 7.03 -6.10
C LYS A 79 7.18 8.29 -6.94
N GLY A 80 7.59 9.40 -6.35
CA GLY A 80 7.64 10.69 -7.02
C GLY A 80 6.54 11.64 -6.59
N LYS A 81 6.58 12.83 -7.16
CA LYS A 81 5.58 13.87 -6.90
C LYS A 81 4.28 13.55 -7.67
N VAL A 82 3.15 14.02 -7.14
CA VAL A 82 1.82 13.76 -7.72
C VAL A 82 1.78 14.09 -9.23
N ASN A 83 2.32 15.23 -9.63
CA ASN A 83 2.32 15.64 -11.04
C ASN A 83 3.17 14.71 -11.92
N GLU A 84 4.32 14.28 -11.44
CA GLU A 84 5.19 13.33 -12.13
C GLU A 84 4.52 11.97 -12.32
N VAL A 85 3.85 11.49 -11.26
CA VAL A 85 3.09 10.23 -11.30
C VAL A 85 1.97 10.33 -12.33
N ARG A 86 1.21 11.41 -12.31
CA ARG A 86 0.13 11.63 -13.29
C ARG A 86 0.62 11.65 -14.72
N GLN A 87 1.75 12.30 -14.97
CA GLN A 87 2.35 12.33 -16.31
C GLN A 87 2.76 10.93 -16.76
N LYS A 88 3.36 10.13 -15.89
CA LYS A 88 3.74 8.76 -16.21
C LYS A 88 2.53 7.90 -16.55
N ILE A 89 1.48 7.98 -15.75
CA ILE A 89 0.24 7.23 -15.99
C ILE A 89 -0.41 7.67 -17.29
N SER A 90 -0.49 8.97 -17.54
CA SER A 90 -1.06 9.53 -18.77
C SER A 90 -0.29 9.10 -20.03
N SER A 91 1.02 8.89 -19.91
CA SER A 91 1.87 8.42 -21.02
C SER A 91 1.88 6.89 -21.17
N GLY A 92 1.06 6.16 -20.40
CA GLY A 92 0.97 4.71 -20.44
C GLY A 92 2.07 3.98 -19.70
N LYS A 93 2.88 4.68 -18.90
CA LYS A 93 3.93 4.07 -18.07
C LYS A 93 3.37 3.70 -16.71
N THR A 94 3.89 2.63 -16.13
CA THR A 94 3.56 2.22 -14.76
C THR A 94 4.63 2.74 -13.82
N PRO A 95 4.31 3.70 -12.92
CA PRO A 95 5.29 4.18 -11.96
C PRO A 95 5.57 3.11 -10.89
N ASN A 96 6.76 3.19 -10.29
CA ASN A 96 7.12 2.31 -9.18
C ASN A 96 6.32 2.66 -7.93
N THR A 97 5.96 1.65 -7.14
CA THR A 97 5.26 1.85 -5.88
C THR A 97 6.25 2.14 -4.75
N ILE A 98 5.75 2.78 -3.69
CA ILE A 98 6.55 3.11 -2.51
C ILE A 98 6.79 1.88 -1.64
N ASP A 99 7.86 1.92 -0.84
CA ASP A 99 8.16 0.90 0.16
C ASP A 99 7.41 1.17 1.48
N PHE A 100 7.64 0.30 2.47
CA PHE A 100 6.97 0.36 3.76
C PHE A 100 7.30 1.64 4.53
N ASP A 101 8.58 2.01 4.59
CA ASP A 101 9.03 3.18 5.33
C ASP A 101 8.45 4.46 4.74
N GLU A 102 8.45 4.57 3.42
CA GLU A 102 7.86 5.71 2.73
C GLU A 102 6.34 5.74 2.88
N ALA A 103 5.68 4.58 2.90
CA ALA A 103 4.24 4.50 3.15
C ALA A 103 3.88 5.04 4.54
N LEU A 104 4.62 4.64 5.56
CA LEU A 104 4.43 5.15 6.93
C LEU A 104 4.67 6.66 7.01
N GLU A 105 5.74 7.15 6.40
CA GLU A 105 6.05 8.58 6.38
C GLU A 105 4.94 9.36 5.67
N ARG A 106 4.48 8.91 4.53
CA ARG A 106 3.39 9.56 3.80
C ARG A 106 2.07 9.56 4.55
N LEU A 107 1.74 8.49 5.27
CA LEU A 107 0.54 8.44 6.10
C LEU A 107 0.57 9.49 7.20
N GLU A 108 1.73 9.72 7.80
CA GLU A 108 1.90 10.73 8.85
C GLU A 108 1.69 12.14 8.31
N ILE A 109 2.18 12.43 7.11
CA ILE A 109 2.11 13.75 6.49
C ILE A 109 1.04 13.89 5.41
N ALA A 110 0.27 12.83 5.13
CA ALA A 110 -0.74 12.83 4.06
C ALA A 110 -1.73 14.02 4.15
N PRO A 111 -2.29 14.36 5.31
CA PRO A 111 -3.19 15.51 5.42
C PRO A 111 -2.53 16.82 4.99
N ILE A 112 -1.25 17.00 5.33
CA ILE A 112 -0.46 18.19 4.96
C ILE A 112 -0.20 18.21 3.44
N LEU A 113 0.17 17.07 2.87
CA LEU A 113 0.42 16.96 1.42
C LEU A 113 -0.83 17.28 0.60
N ILE A 114 -1.98 16.78 1.03
CA ILE A 114 -3.26 17.03 0.37
C ILE A 114 -3.63 18.51 0.46
N GLN A 115 -3.48 19.10 1.62
CA GLN A 115 -3.75 20.52 1.83
C GLN A 115 -2.90 21.39 0.91
N LYS A 116 -1.62 21.08 0.79
CA LYS A 116 -0.71 21.78 -0.13
C LYS A 116 -1.13 21.60 -1.59
N TYR A 117 -1.54 20.40 -1.97
CA TYR A 117 -2.01 20.10 -3.33
C TYR A 117 -3.28 20.90 -3.65
N GLU A 118 -4.25 20.92 -2.75
CA GLU A 118 -5.50 21.66 -2.92
C GLU A 118 -5.25 23.17 -3.01
N LEU A 119 -4.37 23.72 -2.19
CA LEU A 119 -3.98 25.12 -2.26
C LEU A 119 -3.37 25.49 -3.61
N HIS A 120 -2.47 24.64 -4.13
CA HIS A 120 -1.89 24.86 -5.45
C HIS A 120 -2.92 24.74 -6.57
N LYS A 121 -3.84 23.80 -6.46
CA LYS A 121 -4.92 23.62 -7.42
C LYS A 121 -5.84 24.84 -7.46
N ASP A 122 -6.23 25.33 -6.31
CA ASP A 122 -7.10 26.51 -6.17
C ASP A 122 -6.39 27.76 -6.70
N HIS A 123 -5.11 27.94 -6.40
CA HIS A 123 -4.31 29.05 -6.91
C HIS A 123 -4.18 29.03 -8.43
N ASN A 124 -3.94 27.86 -9.00
CA ASN A 124 -3.88 27.69 -10.46
C ASN A 124 -5.23 27.95 -11.13
N ASN A 125 -6.31 27.52 -10.52
CA ASN A 125 -7.66 27.77 -11.02
C ASN A 125 -8.02 29.25 -10.91
N TYR A 126 -7.63 29.91 -9.83
CA TYR A 126 -7.81 31.34 -9.65
C TYR A 126 -7.08 32.16 -10.72
N ASN A 127 -5.83 31.81 -10.99
CA ASN A 127 -5.03 32.46 -12.03
C ASN A 127 -5.56 32.22 -13.44
N LYS A 128 -6.24 31.11 -13.70
CA LYS A 128 -6.87 30.80 -14.99
C LYS A 128 -8.19 31.52 -15.23
N SER A 129 -8.85 32.01 -14.20
CA SER A 129 -10.09 32.76 -14.32
C SER A 129 -9.91 34.25 -14.62
N PHE A 130 -8.69 34.70 -14.66
CA PHE A 130 -8.30 36.03 -15.09
C PHE A 130 -7.51 35.99 -16.42
#